data_428a19211388b378bf4ebd88c7f5f998
#
_entry.id   428a19211388b378bf4ebd88c7f5f998
#
_cell.length_a   1.000
_cell.length_b   1.000
_cell.length_c   1.000
_cell.angle_alpha   90.00
_cell.angle_beta   90.00
_cell.angle_gamma   90.00
#
_symmetry.space_group_name_H-M   'P 1'
#
loop_
_entity.id
_entity.type
_entity.pdbx_description
1 polymer ?
#
loop_
_entity_poly.entity_id
_entity_poly.type
_entity_poly.pdbx_seq_one_letter_code
_entity_poly.pdbx_strand_id
1 'polypeptide(L)'
;AYGVTTVNYNRDIEIFPVVNAMFELIAGKSPYKSPTDMGVNMAGNCIVDDEVCREASRKEIVRRYFKCLCQQKITGTVHESERYKLELLMNQAGLNVGSRAVEQQAHARSEATGGAPATAIELSDGTVITGKTGPLLGATASALINALKALAGIPQETDLVSAAAIEPIQTLKTNYLGGKNPRLHTDEI
;
A
#
# COMPACT_ATOMS: atom_id res chain seq x y z
N ALA A 1 6.89 24.84 7.96
CA ALA A 1 7.79 24.98 8.47
C ALA A 1 7.93 24.48 9.92
N TYR A 2 7.96 23.71 10.39
CA TYR A 2 7.86 23.19 11.65
C TYR A 2 9.10 22.40 11.87
N GLY A 3 10.23 22.58 11.85
CA GLY A 3 11.35 21.75 12.29
C GLY A 3 10.92 20.36 12.71
N VAL A 4 9.94 19.81 12.05
CA VAL A 4 9.30 18.57 12.39
C VAL A 4 10.29 17.51 12.05
N THR A 5 10.92 17.02 13.05
CA THR A 5 11.38 15.65 13.03
C THR A 5 10.24 14.81 12.51
N THR A 6 10.41 14.24 11.35
CA THR A 6 9.47 13.29 10.79
C THR A 6 9.35 12.16 11.80
N VAL A 7 8.22 12.05 12.47
CA VAL A 7 7.96 10.91 13.34
C VAL A 7 7.90 9.69 12.47
N ASN A 8 8.91 8.85 12.55
CA ASN A 8 8.99 7.65 11.73
C ASN A 8 8.37 6.48 12.49
N TYR A 9 7.05 6.39 12.44
CA TYR A 9 6.30 5.32 13.09
C TYR A 9 6.75 3.91 12.69
N ASN A 10 7.21 3.73 11.47
CA ASN A 10 7.76 2.43 11.04
C ASN A 10 9.03 2.07 11.83
N ARG A 11 9.83 3.07 12.17
CA ARG A 11 11.03 2.87 13.01
C ARG A 11 10.65 2.51 14.43
N ASP A 12 9.60 3.13 14.95
CA ASP A 12 9.10 2.84 16.30
C ASP A 12 8.58 1.41 16.40
N ILE A 13 7.92 0.90 15.37
CA ILE A 13 7.49 -0.50 15.29
C ILE A 13 8.69 -1.46 15.28
N GLU A 14 9.75 -1.10 14.55
CA GLU A 14 10.96 -1.93 14.47
C GLU A 14 11.71 -1.96 15.81
N ILE A 15 11.72 -0.87 16.53
CA ILE A 15 12.49 -0.70 17.78
C ILE A 15 11.70 -1.13 19.00
N PHE A 16 10.39 -0.90 19.02
CA PHE A 16 9.53 -1.15 20.17
C PHE A 16 9.68 -2.57 20.77
N PRO A 17 9.67 -3.67 20.00
CA PRO A 17 9.80 -5.00 20.57
C PRO A 17 11.10 -5.20 21.35
N VAL A 18 12.20 -4.61 20.86
CA VAL A 18 13.52 -4.70 21.50
C VAL A 18 13.53 -3.88 22.79
N VAL A 19 13.07 -2.63 22.72
CA VAL A 19 12.99 -1.72 23.88
C VAL A 19 12.07 -2.27 24.94
N ASN A 20 10.90 -2.79 24.54
CA ASN A 20 9.93 -3.42 25.45
C ASN A 20 10.56 -4.61 26.18
N ALA A 21 11.19 -5.53 25.44
CA ALA A 21 11.86 -6.69 26.03
C ALA A 21 13.00 -6.29 26.97
N MET A 22 13.75 -5.26 26.64
CA MET A 22 14.79 -4.72 27.54
C MET A 22 14.21 -4.17 28.84
N PHE A 23 13.12 -3.41 28.79
CA PHE A 23 12.46 -2.91 30.01
C PHE A 23 11.83 -4.01 30.83
N GLU A 24 11.21 -5.01 30.20
CA GLU A 24 10.66 -6.17 30.88
C GLU A 24 11.76 -6.97 31.59
N LEU A 25 12.93 -7.15 30.96
CA LEU A 25 14.05 -7.87 31.53
C LEU A 25 14.69 -7.09 32.70
N ILE A 26 14.84 -5.77 32.61
CA ILE A 26 15.55 -4.94 33.58
C ILE A 26 14.64 -4.54 34.75
N ALA A 27 13.40 -4.12 34.44
CA ALA A 27 12.49 -3.51 35.40
C ALA A 27 11.23 -4.34 35.68
N GLY A 28 11.10 -5.52 35.09
CA GLY A 28 9.95 -6.40 35.23
C GLY A 28 8.69 -5.92 34.48
N LYS A 29 8.71 -4.72 33.94
CA LYS A 29 7.62 -4.16 33.11
C LYS A 29 8.15 -3.06 32.21
N SER A 30 7.51 -2.91 31.04
CA SER A 30 7.77 -1.76 30.15
C SER A 30 6.96 -0.53 30.59
N PRO A 31 7.52 0.69 30.51
CA PRO A 31 6.76 1.93 30.65
C PRO A 31 5.89 2.22 29.43
N TYR A 32 6.16 1.59 28.30
CA TYR A 32 5.46 1.81 27.05
C TYR A 32 4.42 0.71 26.79
N LYS A 33 3.22 1.10 26.39
CA LYS A 33 2.12 0.18 26.07
C LYS A 33 2.14 -0.29 24.61
N SER A 34 2.68 0.57 23.72
CA SER A 34 2.65 0.33 22.28
C SER A 34 3.77 1.12 21.59
N PRO A 35 4.08 0.82 20.31
CA PRO A 35 4.96 1.65 19.49
C PRO A 35 4.48 3.11 19.39
N THR A 36 3.17 3.33 19.37
CA THR A 36 2.56 4.66 19.34
C THR A 36 2.89 5.43 20.61
N ASP A 37 2.76 4.81 21.77
CA ASP A 37 3.09 5.42 23.07
C ASP A 37 4.58 5.73 23.18
N MET A 38 5.43 4.82 22.73
CA MET A 38 6.88 4.99 22.78
C MET A 38 7.39 6.11 21.86
N GLY A 39 6.88 6.22 20.65
CA GLY A 39 7.40 7.13 19.63
C GLY A 39 6.47 8.30 19.32
N VAL A 40 5.35 8.01 18.71
CA VAL A 40 4.48 9.04 18.13
C VAL A 40 3.84 9.93 19.19
N ASN A 41 3.32 9.37 20.28
CA ASN A 41 2.71 10.13 21.36
C ASN A 41 3.75 10.89 22.18
N MET A 42 4.93 10.32 22.41
CA MET A 42 6.06 11.01 23.02
C MET A 42 6.52 12.23 22.22
N ALA A 43 6.34 12.22 20.91
CA ALA A 43 6.59 13.37 20.03
C ALA A 43 5.40 14.34 19.93
N GLY A 44 4.33 14.16 20.72
CA GLY A 44 3.19 15.08 20.82
C GLY A 44 2.14 14.95 19.71
N ASN A 45 2.07 13.81 19.03
CA ASN A 45 1.10 13.61 17.93
C ASN A 45 -0.30 13.17 18.40
N CYS A 46 -0.50 12.93 19.69
CA CYS A 46 -1.81 12.66 20.30
C CYS A 46 -2.66 11.60 19.59
N ILE A 47 -2.06 10.49 19.20
CA ILE A 47 -2.81 9.37 18.65
C ILE A 47 -3.52 8.64 19.80
N VAL A 48 -4.83 8.53 19.68
CA VAL A 48 -5.70 8.01 20.77
C VAL A 48 -6.18 6.57 20.52
N ASP A 49 -6.04 6.07 19.30
CA ASP A 49 -6.45 4.72 18.93
C ASP A 49 -5.24 3.85 18.53
N ASP A 50 -4.74 3.12 19.52
CA ASP A 50 -3.61 2.21 19.34
C ASP A 50 -3.94 1.03 18.42
N GLU A 51 -5.21 0.57 18.38
CA GLU A 51 -5.58 -0.58 17.57
C GLU A 51 -5.59 -0.23 16.07
N VAL A 52 -6.11 0.94 15.72
CA VAL A 52 -6.05 1.47 14.34
C VAL A 52 -4.60 1.62 13.90
N CYS A 53 -3.73 2.17 14.76
CA CYS A 53 -2.31 2.30 14.46
C CYS A 53 -1.61 0.95 14.31
N ARG A 54 -1.95 -0.01 15.17
CA ARG A 54 -1.41 -1.37 15.11
C ARG A 54 -1.80 -2.06 13.81
N GLU A 55 -3.06 -1.97 13.41
CA GLU A 55 -3.54 -2.56 12.18
C GLU A 55 -2.92 -1.89 10.94
N ALA A 56 -2.83 -0.56 10.92
CA ALA A 56 -2.13 0.17 9.87
C ALA A 56 -0.66 -0.25 9.76
N SER A 57 -0.02 -0.47 10.89
CA SER A 57 1.37 -0.92 10.97
C SER A 57 1.55 -2.33 10.43
N ARG A 58 0.64 -3.24 10.75
CA ARG A 58 0.63 -4.61 10.23
C ARG A 58 0.53 -4.62 8.71
N LYS A 59 -0.39 -3.82 8.16
CA LYS A 59 -0.55 -3.64 6.70
C LYS A 59 0.72 -3.04 6.07
N GLU A 60 1.35 -2.06 6.74
CA GLU A 60 2.58 -1.42 6.25
C GLU A 60 3.79 -2.36 6.23
N ILE A 61 3.96 -3.22 7.23
CA ILE A 61 5.03 -4.23 7.26
C ILE A 61 4.92 -5.13 6.01
N VAL A 62 3.74 -5.65 5.73
CA VAL A 62 3.49 -6.51 4.54
C VAL A 62 3.73 -5.72 3.25
N ARG A 63 3.26 -4.46 3.18
CA ARG A 63 3.50 -3.59 2.02
C ARG A 63 5.00 -3.38 1.76
N ARG A 64 5.78 -3.11 2.79
CA ARG A 64 7.24 -2.94 2.68
C ARG A 64 7.93 -4.22 2.23
N TYR A 65 7.48 -5.37 2.71
CA TYR A 65 7.99 -6.67 2.26
C TYR A 65 7.78 -6.85 0.75
N PHE A 66 6.57 -6.61 0.24
CA PHE A 66 6.31 -6.64 -1.20
C PHE A 66 7.16 -5.64 -1.98
N LYS A 67 7.32 -4.42 -1.48
CA LYS A 67 8.19 -3.43 -2.11
C LYS A 67 9.62 -3.94 -2.23
N CYS A 68 10.16 -4.56 -1.19
CA CYS A 68 11.49 -5.15 -1.20
C CYS A 68 11.62 -6.24 -2.27
N LEU A 69 10.64 -7.16 -2.36
CA LEU A 69 10.60 -8.19 -3.40
C LEU A 69 10.49 -7.61 -4.82
N CYS A 70 9.67 -6.59 -5.02
CA CYS A 70 9.54 -5.91 -6.31
C CYS A 70 10.84 -5.23 -6.73
N GLN A 71 11.50 -4.53 -5.81
CA GLN A 71 12.80 -3.91 -6.07
C GLN A 71 13.85 -4.96 -6.46
N GLN A 72 13.93 -6.05 -5.73
CA GLN A 72 14.82 -7.17 -6.07
C GLN A 72 14.55 -7.67 -7.49
N LYS A 73 13.29 -7.84 -7.87
CA LYS A 73 12.91 -8.32 -9.22
C LYS A 73 13.27 -7.33 -10.32
N ILE A 74 13.14 -6.03 -10.05
CA ILE A 74 13.39 -4.96 -11.04
C ILE A 74 14.88 -4.71 -11.20
N THR A 75 15.61 -4.61 -10.08
CA THR A 75 17.04 -4.21 -10.09
C THR A 75 18.00 -5.38 -10.10
N GLY A 76 17.54 -6.60 -9.82
CA GLY A 76 18.41 -7.77 -9.60
C GLY A 76 19.20 -7.72 -8.28
N THR A 77 19.07 -6.64 -7.50
CA THR A 77 19.83 -6.46 -6.26
C THR A 77 19.00 -6.97 -5.07
N VAL A 78 19.60 -7.88 -4.31
CA VAL A 78 18.98 -8.41 -3.09
C VAL A 78 19.38 -7.58 -1.89
N HIS A 79 18.42 -6.94 -1.25
CA HIS A 79 18.61 -6.27 0.04
C HIS A 79 18.32 -7.25 1.18
N GLU A 80 19.22 -8.24 1.37
CA GLU A 80 19.00 -9.35 2.31
C GLU A 80 18.73 -8.89 3.74
N SER A 81 19.47 -7.89 4.22
CA SER A 81 19.30 -7.38 5.58
C SER A 81 17.92 -6.72 5.80
N GLU A 82 17.40 -5.99 4.81
CA GLU A 82 16.08 -5.38 4.87
C GLU A 82 14.99 -6.46 4.79
N ARG A 83 15.11 -7.39 3.86
CA ARG A 83 14.19 -8.51 3.73
C ARG A 83 14.12 -9.33 5.00
N TYR A 84 15.26 -9.70 5.57
CA TYR A 84 15.31 -10.48 6.81
C TYR A 84 14.65 -9.75 7.99
N LYS A 85 14.87 -8.44 8.14
CA LYS A 85 14.20 -7.65 9.17
C LYS A 85 12.68 -7.66 9.01
N LEU A 86 12.19 -7.52 7.78
CA LEU A 86 10.77 -7.54 7.50
C LEU A 86 10.15 -8.92 7.74
N GLU A 87 10.85 -10.01 7.37
CA GLU A 87 10.43 -11.38 7.67
C GLU A 87 10.36 -11.63 9.18
N LEU A 88 11.34 -11.12 9.94
CA LEU A 88 11.33 -11.20 11.40
C LEU A 88 10.14 -10.45 12.01
N LEU A 89 9.87 -9.22 11.55
CA LEU A 89 8.70 -8.42 11.98
C LEU A 89 7.39 -9.11 11.63
N MET A 90 7.28 -9.69 10.42
CA MET A 90 6.11 -10.45 10.00
C MET A 90 5.86 -11.65 10.93
N ASN A 91 6.90 -12.40 11.23
CA ASN A 91 6.81 -13.56 12.14
C ASN A 91 6.41 -13.14 13.55
N GLN A 92 7.01 -12.07 14.10
CA GLN A 92 6.65 -11.55 15.43
C GLN A 92 5.21 -11.04 15.50
N ALA A 93 4.73 -10.41 14.43
CA ALA A 93 3.37 -9.90 14.34
C ALA A 93 2.32 -10.95 13.90
N GLY A 94 2.73 -12.21 13.63
CA GLY A 94 1.85 -13.26 13.12
C GLY A 94 1.27 -12.92 11.74
N LEU A 95 2.07 -12.27 10.88
CA LEU A 95 1.68 -11.85 9.54
C LEU A 95 2.21 -12.82 8.49
N ASN A 96 1.49 -12.90 7.37
CA ASN A 96 1.94 -13.55 6.16
C ASN A 96 1.64 -12.66 4.94
N VAL A 97 2.07 -13.05 3.76
CA VAL A 97 1.86 -12.28 2.53
C VAL A 97 0.38 -12.03 2.22
N GLY A 98 -0.50 -12.97 2.55
CA GLY A 98 -1.94 -12.85 2.39
C GLY A 98 -2.66 -12.03 3.47
N SER A 99 -1.93 -11.45 4.43
CA SER A 99 -2.53 -10.63 5.50
C SER A 99 -3.07 -9.27 5.01
N ARG A 100 -2.81 -8.88 3.74
CA ARG A 100 -3.42 -7.71 3.10
C ARG A 100 -4.53 -8.17 2.17
N ALA A 101 -5.76 -7.79 2.47
CA ALA A 101 -6.93 -8.13 1.66
C ALA A 101 -6.80 -7.67 0.20
N VAL A 102 -6.20 -6.51 -0.04
CA VAL A 102 -6.00 -5.95 -1.39
C VAL A 102 -5.16 -6.84 -2.29
N GLU A 103 -4.18 -7.55 -1.74
CA GLU A 103 -3.32 -8.44 -2.52
C GLU A 103 -4.11 -9.63 -3.07
N GLN A 104 -4.85 -10.32 -2.22
CA GLN A 104 -5.67 -11.46 -2.62
C GLN A 104 -6.71 -11.07 -3.68
N GLN A 105 -7.37 -9.91 -3.51
CA GLN A 105 -8.37 -9.41 -4.46
C GLN A 105 -7.74 -9.00 -5.80
N ALA A 106 -6.54 -8.41 -5.78
CA ALA A 106 -5.81 -8.09 -7.01
C ALA A 106 -5.41 -9.36 -7.76
N HIS A 107 -4.93 -10.39 -7.06
CA HIS A 107 -4.61 -11.69 -7.66
C HIS A 107 -5.85 -12.36 -8.26
N ALA A 108 -6.93 -12.48 -7.49
CA ALA A 108 -8.19 -13.05 -7.98
C ALA A 108 -8.71 -12.32 -9.22
N ARG A 109 -8.58 -10.98 -9.25
CA ARG A 109 -8.97 -10.17 -10.42
C ARG A 109 -8.08 -10.46 -11.63
N SER A 110 -6.77 -10.59 -11.43
CA SER A 110 -5.83 -10.95 -12.49
C SER A 110 -6.14 -12.32 -13.08
N GLU A 111 -6.34 -13.33 -12.24
CA GLU A 111 -6.70 -14.68 -12.65
C GLU A 111 -8.01 -14.73 -13.44
N ALA A 112 -9.06 -14.06 -12.93
CA ALA A 112 -10.36 -13.97 -13.59
C ALA A 112 -10.32 -13.27 -14.96
N THR A 113 -9.22 -12.58 -15.28
CA THR A 113 -9.04 -11.84 -16.54
C THR A 113 -7.89 -12.39 -17.38
N GLY A 114 -7.54 -13.66 -17.20
CA GLY A 114 -6.53 -14.35 -17.99
C GLY A 114 -5.09 -13.87 -17.73
N GLY A 115 -4.78 -13.46 -16.50
CA GLY A 115 -3.46 -13.01 -16.11
C GLY A 115 -3.16 -11.54 -16.44
N ALA A 116 -4.17 -10.75 -16.81
CA ALA A 116 -3.99 -9.32 -17.04
C ALA A 116 -3.56 -8.62 -15.72
N PRO A 117 -2.64 -7.65 -15.78
CA PRO A 117 -2.29 -6.88 -14.59
C PRO A 117 -3.51 -6.27 -13.92
N ALA A 118 -3.63 -6.45 -12.61
CA ALA A 118 -4.73 -5.96 -11.80
C ALA A 118 -4.22 -5.22 -10.56
N THR A 119 -5.06 -4.34 -10.04
CA THR A 119 -4.80 -3.55 -8.84
C THR A 119 -6.04 -3.59 -7.94
N ALA A 120 -5.86 -3.49 -6.64
CA ALA A 120 -6.94 -3.34 -5.69
C ALA A 120 -6.69 -2.16 -4.75
N ILE A 121 -7.78 -1.50 -4.34
CA ILE A 121 -7.81 -0.37 -3.41
C ILE A 121 -8.78 -0.73 -2.29
N GLU A 122 -8.34 -0.64 -1.05
CA GLU A 122 -9.20 -0.75 0.13
C GLU A 122 -9.72 0.64 0.49
N LEU A 123 -11.03 0.80 0.57
CA LEU A 123 -11.69 2.02 1.02
C LEU A 123 -11.76 2.08 2.55
N SER A 124 -12.12 3.24 3.09
CA SER A 124 -12.18 3.48 4.54
C SER A 124 -13.17 2.59 5.30
N ASP A 125 -14.17 2.07 4.62
CA ASP A 125 -15.18 1.14 5.15
C ASP A 125 -14.76 -0.35 5.06
N GLY A 126 -13.54 -0.62 4.56
CA GLY A 126 -13.02 -1.96 4.35
C GLY A 126 -13.42 -2.60 3.01
N THR A 127 -14.23 -1.92 2.20
CA THR A 127 -14.59 -2.39 0.85
C THR A 127 -13.35 -2.40 -0.06
N VAL A 128 -13.12 -3.51 -0.75
CA VAL A 128 -12.00 -3.62 -1.69
C VAL A 128 -12.50 -3.48 -3.12
N ILE A 129 -12.01 -2.47 -3.81
CA ILE A 129 -12.31 -2.18 -5.20
C ILE A 129 -11.15 -2.62 -6.08
N THR A 130 -11.44 -3.30 -7.18
CA THR A 130 -10.43 -3.79 -8.11
C THR A 130 -10.48 -3.07 -9.45
N GLY A 131 -9.34 -3.00 -10.11
CA GLY A 131 -9.21 -2.58 -11.50
C GLY A 131 -8.28 -3.52 -12.27
N LYS A 132 -8.51 -3.68 -13.56
CA LYS A 132 -7.65 -4.45 -14.47
C LYS A 132 -7.13 -3.57 -15.59
N THR A 133 -6.01 -3.96 -16.18
CA THR A 133 -5.53 -3.35 -17.41
C THR A 133 -6.51 -3.62 -18.56
N GLY A 134 -6.94 -2.55 -19.19
CA GLY A 134 -7.79 -2.56 -20.38
C GLY A 134 -7.08 -1.94 -21.59
N PRO A 135 -7.76 -1.76 -22.71
CA PRO A 135 -7.21 -1.09 -23.89
C PRO A 135 -6.98 0.42 -23.65
N LEU A 136 -7.81 1.05 -22.84
CA LEU A 136 -7.78 2.50 -22.59
C LEU A 136 -6.96 2.87 -21.35
N LEU A 137 -7.12 2.13 -20.26
CA LEU A 137 -6.59 2.44 -18.94
C LEU A 137 -5.67 1.35 -18.42
N GLY A 138 -4.63 1.75 -17.69
CA GLY A 138 -3.84 0.83 -16.87
C GLY A 138 -4.62 0.33 -15.65
N ALA A 139 -4.15 -0.73 -15.00
CA ALA A 139 -4.83 -1.35 -13.87
C ALA A 139 -5.11 -0.38 -12.72
N THR A 140 -4.13 0.45 -12.36
CA THR A 140 -4.25 1.42 -11.26
C THR A 140 -5.25 2.52 -11.62
N ALA A 141 -5.22 3.03 -12.83
CA ALA A 141 -6.18 4.01 -13.34
C ALA A 141 -7.61 3.46 -13.33
N SER A 142 -7.78 2.22 -13.78
CA SER A 142 -9.08 1.53 -13.71
C SER A 142 -9.57 1.34 -12.28
N ALA A 143 -8.68 0.97 -11.35
CA ALA A 143 -9.04 0.81 -9.94
C ALA A 143 -9.44 2.16 -9.31
N LEU A 144 -8.73 3.25 -9.64
CA LEU A 144 -9.06 4.59 -9.16
C LEU A 144 -10.45 5.03 -9.63
N ILE A 145 -10.74 4.91 -10.94
CA ILE A 145 -12.06 5.24 -11.48
C ILE A 145 -13.16 4.39 -10.84
N ASN A 146 -12.93 3.09 -10.66
CA ASN A 146 -13.90 2.22 -10.00
C ASN A 146 -14.12 2.59 -8.52
N ALA A 147 -13.06 3.01 -7.82
CA ALA A 147 -13.17 3.49 -6.44
C ALA A 147 -13.98 4.80 -6.36
N LEU A 148 -13.74 5.75 -7.28
CA LEU A 148 -14.53 6.99 -7.37
C LEU A 148 -16.01 6.70 -7.65
N LYS A 149 -16.31 5.75 -8.55
CA LYS A 149 -17.69 5.31 -8.79
C LYS A 149 -18.34 4.75 -7.52
N ALA A 150 -17.64 3.86 -6.82
CA ALA A 150 -18.14 3.26 -5.59
C ALA A 150 -18.45 4.32 -4.53
N LEU A 151 -17.52 5.25 -4.30
CA LEU A 151 -17.69 6.35 -3.34
C LEU A 151 -18.85 7.31 -3.71
N ALA A 152 -19.07 7.52 -5.01
CA ALA A 152 -20.12 8.38 -5.51
C ALA A 152 -21.47 7.66 -5.72
N GLY A 153 -21.56 6.35 -5.45
CA GLY A 153 -22.76 5.55 -5.71
C GLY A 153 -23.11 5.43 -7.19
N ILE A 154 -22.13 5.55 -8.08
CA ILE A 154 -22.30 5.45 -9.53
C ILE A 154 -22.22 3.96 -9.94
N PRO A 155 -23.15 3.45 -10.76
CA PRO A 155 -23.07 2.08 -11.25
C PRO A 155 -21.76 1.78 -11.99
N GLN A 156 -21.23 0.58 -11.81
CA GLN A 156 -19.93 0.19 -12.39
C GLN A 156 -19.95 0.18 -13.94
N GLU A 157 -21.11 0.00 -14.53
CA GLU A 157 -21.33 -0.02 -16.00
C GLU A 157 -21.26 1.39 -16.63
N THR A 158 -21.34 2.45 -15.81
CA THR A 158 -21.30 3.82 -16.31
C THR A 158 -19.85 4.22 -16.62
N ASP A 159 -19.57 4.59 -17.85
CA ASP A 159 -18.27 5.14 -18.21
C ASP A 159 -18.18 6.61 -17.77
N LEU A 160 -17.24 6.94 -16.89
CA LEU A 160 -16.99 8.32 -16.46
C LEU A 160 -16.22 9.13 -17.50
N VAL A 161 -15.39 8.45 -18.30
CA VAL A 161 -14.60 9.04 -19.36
C VAL A 161 -14.83 8.21 -20.63
N SER A 162 -15.27 8.85 -21.69
CA SER A 162 -15.55 8.16 -22.94
C SER A 162 -14.26 7.75 -23.66
N ALA A 163 -14.32 6.66 -24.44
CA ALA A 163 -13.23 6.25 -25.30
C ALA A 163 -12.81 7.36 -26.27
N ALA A 164 -13.77 8.09 -26.82
CA ALA A 164 -13.52 9.23 -27.71
C ALA A 164 -12.72 10.39 -27.07
N ALA A 165 -12.81 10.54 -25.74
CA ALA A 165 -11.98 11.53 -25.03
C ALA A 165 -10.56 11.01 -24.75
N ILE A 166 -10.39 9.69 -24.62
CA ILE A 166 -9.10 9.04 -24.30
C ILE A 166 -8.24 8.85 -25.56
N GLU A 167 -8.82 8.45 -26.69
CA GLU A 167 -8.10 8.14 -27.92
C GLU A 167 -7.17 9.25 -28.43
N PRO A 168 -7.56 10.55 -28.43
CA PRO A 168 -6.66 11.62 -28.82
C PRO A 168 -5.44 11.72 -27.90
N ILE A 169 -5.61 11.47 -26.59
CA ILE A 169 -4.52 11.50 -25.61
C ILE A 169 -3.57 10.32 -25.86
N GLN A 170 -4.10 9.14 -26.14
CA GLN A 170 -3.30 7.97 -26.52
C GLN A 170 -2.48 8.23 -27.78
N THR A 171 -3.09 8.87 -28.79
CA THR A 171 -2.43 9.24 -30.04
C THR A 171 -1.30 10.27 -29.78
N LEU A 172 -1.57 11.30 -29.00
CA LEU A 172 -0.56 12.27 -28.61
C LEU A 172 0.61 11.58 -27.88
N LYS A 173 0.31 10.74 -26.92
CA LYS A 173 1.29 10.01 -26.11
C LYS A 173 2.20 9.12 -26.95
N THR A 174 1.63 8.36 -27.88
CA THR A 174 2.41 7.37 -28.65
C THR A 174 3.07 7.96 -29.89
N ASN A 175 2.38 8.81 -30.63
CA ASN A 175 2.85 9.28 -31.91
C ASN A 175 3.73 10.53 -31.82
N TYR A 176 3.56 11.36 -30.77
CA TYR A 176 4.26 12.64 -30.67
C TYR A 176 5.19 12.72 -29.45
N LEU A 177 4.83 12.09 -28.33
CA LEU A 177 5.63 12.14 -27.10
C LEU A 177 6.56 10.93 -26.92
N GLY A 178 6.56 9.98 -27.87
CA GLY A 178 7.45 8.82 -27.85
C GLY A 178 7.10 7.75 -26.80
N GLY A 179 5.93 7.81 -26.19
CA GLY A 179 5.44 6.80 -25.27
C GLY A 179 5.17 5.47 -25.99
N LYS A 180 5.61 4.35 -25.41
CA LYS A 180 5.36 3.02 -25.98
C LYS A 180 4.04 2.41 -25.52
N ASN A 181 3.48 2.87 -24.40
CA ASN A 181 2.25 2.36 -23.83
C ASN A 181 1.12 3.36 -24.06
N PRO A 182 0.10 3.00 -24.88
CA PRO A 182 -1.01 3.91 -25.17
C PRO A 182 -1.96 4.09 -23.99
N ARG A 183 -2.00 3.15 -23.02
CA ARG A 183 -2.93 3.21 -21.90
C ARG A 183 -2.64 4.40 -21.00
N LEU A 184 -3.68 5.05 -20.53
CA LEU A 184 -3.54 6.14 -19.56
C LEU A 184 -3.22 5.59 -18.17
N HIS A 185 -2.31 6.24 -17.49
CA HIS A 185 -1.96 6.04 -16.09
C HIS A 185 -2.76 7.00 -15.20
N THR A 186 -2.63 6.84 -13.89
CA THR A 186 -3.38 7.63 -12.89
C THR A 186 -3.09 9.13 -12.93
N ASP A 187 -1.93 9.51 -13.37
CA ASP A 187 -1.49 10.89 -13.51
C ASP A 187 -1.89 11.55 -14.86
N GLU A 188 -2.50 10.76 -15.73
CA GLU A 188 -2.96 11.21 -17.06
C GLU A 188 -4.50 11.27 -17.13
N ILE A 189 -5.20 10.91 -16.05
CA ILE A 189 -6.66 10.96 -15.89
C ILE A 189 -7.07 12.18 -15.08
#